data_271553e71fba0fb247677a32f99d242e
#
_entry.id   271553e71fba0fb247677a32f99d242e
#
_cell.length_a   1.000
_cell.length_b   1.000
_cell.length_c   1.000
_cell.angle_alpha   90.00
_cell.angle_beta   90.00
_cell.angle_gamma   90.00
#
_symmetry.space_group_name_H-M   'P 1'
#
loop_
_entity.id
_entity.type
_entity.pdbx_description
1 polymer ?
#
loop_
_entity_poly.entity_id
_entity_poly.type
_entity_poly.pdbx_seq_one_letter_code
_entity_poly.pdbx_strand_id
1 'polypeptide(L)'
;MKNETLEQFKRNQKRNQENLKKLLDFIHTGEKYGIQIEESLKDKIRNAMENVAGQKLKVALVGGFSEGKTSIAAAWIDRLDKSMKIDHKESSDEVKIYNIDNEIELVDTPGLFGFKEKITDSGKIERYKDITKKYISEAHLILYALNPSNPIKESHKDDLNWLFRTLNLLARTIFVISRFDEEADIEDEEDYNKRLRLKKKTSKTD
;
A
#
# COMPACT_ATOMS: atom_id res chain seq x y z
N MET A 1 3.79 10.49 13.02
CA MET A 1 3.30 9.93 11.73
C MET A 1 2.53 8.61 11.88
N LYS A 2 3.10 7.54 12.51
CA LYS A 2 2.41 6.23 12.66
C LYS A 2 1.05 6.37 13.37
N ASN A 3 0.98 7.16 14.44
CA ASN A 3 -0.26 7.34 15.20
C ASN A 3 -1.31 8.19 14.46
N GLU A 4 -0.92 9.23 13.77
CA GLU A 4 -1.86 10.16 13.16
C GLU A 4 -2.64 9.55 11.99
N THR A 5 -1.96 8.79 11.11
CA THR A 5 -2.61 8.08 10.00
C THR A 5 -3.54 6.98 10.49
N LEU A 6 -3.12 6.22 11.50
CA LEU A 6 -3.93 5.18 12.10
C LEU A 6 -5.16 5.77 12.81
N GLU A 7 -4.98 6.86 13.54
CA GLU A 7 -6.08 7.59 14.18
C GLU A 7 -7.07 8.16 13.16
N GLN A 8 -6.57 8.69 12.04
CA GLN A 8 -7.44 9.15 10.96
C GLN A 8 -8.22 8.00 10.32
N PHE A 9 -7.58 6.85 10.13
CA PHE A 9 -8.25 5.63 9.64
C PHE A 9 -9.36 5.19 10.60
N LYS A 10 -9.08 5.11 11.90
CA LYS A 10 -10.07 4.76 12.94
C LYS A 10 -11.25 5.74 12.99
N ARG A 11 -10.99 7.04 12.86
CA ARG A 11 -12.06 8.05 12.77
C ARG A 11 -12.94 7.85 11.55
N ASN A 12 -12.34 7.58 10.39
CA ASN A 12 -13.10 7.32 9.16
C ASN A 12 -13.90 6.01 9.26
N GLN A 13 -13.33 4.97 9.86
CA GLN A 13 -14.00 3.70 10.11
C GLN A 13 -15.24 3.90 10.99
N LYS A 14 -15.10 4.61 12.11
CA LYS A 14 -16.22 4.94 12.99
C LYS A 14 -17.31 5.74 12.27
N ARG A 15 -16.93 6.76 11.51
CA ARG A 15 -17.86 7.55 10.71
C ARG A 15 -18.63 6.71 9.69
N ASN A 16 -17.94 5.77 9.03
CA ASN A 16 -18.57 4.87 8.08
C ASN A 16 -19.58 3.94 8.77
N GLN A 17 -19.25 3.40 9.93
CA GLN A 17 -20.19 2.61 10.74
C GLN A 17 -21.42 3.42 11.13
N GLU A 18 -21.24 4.66 11.60
CA GLU A 18 -22.35 5.54 11.95
C GLU A 18 -23.26 5.85 10.73
N ASN A 19 -22.66 6.06 9.56
CA ASN A 19 -23.43 6.30 8.33
C ASN A 19 -24.23 5.05 7.89
N LEU A 20 -23.62 3.87 7.97
CA LEU A 20 -24.32 2.60 7.66
C LEU A 20 -25.45 2.35 8.65
N LYS A 21 -25.26 2.66 9.94
CA LYS A 21 -26.31 2.58 10.94
C LYS A 21 -27.46 3.51 10.63
N LYS A 22 -27.18 4.78 10.31
CA LYS A 22 -28.22 5.74 9.87
C LYS A 22 -28.99 5.27 8.67
N LEU A 23 -28.32 4.62 7.72
CA LEU A 23 -28.97 4.04 6.54
C LEU A 23 -29.93 2.91 6.94
N LEU A 24 -29.55 2.02 7.85
CA LEU A 24 -30.45 0.98 8.38
C LEU A 24 -31.66 1.59 9.13
N ASP A 25 -31.41 2.61 9.95
CA ASP A 25 -32.48 3.31 10.68
C ASP A 25 -33.46 4.00 9.71
N PHE A 26 -32.96 4.57 8.64
CA PHE A 26 -33.78 5.15 7.55
C PHE A 26 -34.64 4.07 6.86
N ILE A 27 -34.05 2.92 6.54
CA ILE A 27 -34.76 1.77 5.96
C ILE A 27 -35.87 1.31 6.89
N HIS A 28 -35.60 1.08 8.18
CA HIS A 28 -36.59 0.67 9.16
C HIS A 28 -37.74 1.71 9.31
N THR A 29 -37.37 2.99 9.19
CA THR A 29 -38.38 4.04 9.23
C THR A 29 -39.31 3.96 7.99
N GLY A 30 -38.75 3.76 6.79
CA GLY A 30 -39.53 3.57 5.58
C GLY A 30 -40.47 2.38 5.65
N GLU A 31 -40.05 1.27 6.25
CA GLU A 31 -40.90 0.08 6.46
C GLU A 31 -42.08 0.39 7.36
N LYS A 32 -41.93 1.22 8.40
CA LYS A 32 -43.03 1.67 9.25
C LYS A 32 -44.09 2.47 8.47
N TYR A 33 -43.71 3.10 7.39
CA TYR A 33 -44.60 3.83 6.48
C TYR A 33 -45.07 2.99 5.29
N GLY A 34 -44.86 1.67 5.32
CA GLY A 34 -45.35 0.73 4.31
C GLY A 34 -44.46 0.57 3.08
N ILE A 35 -43.25 1.08 3.10
CA ILE A 35 -42.26 0.86 2.02
C ILE A 35 -41.70 -0.54 2.17
N GLN A 36 -41.87 -1.38 1.16
CA GLN A 36 -41.28 -2.72 1.14
C GLN A 36 -39.84 -2.63 0.65
N ILE A 37 -38.89 -3.11 1.48
CA ILE A 37 -37.46 -3.16 1.16
C ILE A 37 -37.00 -4.62 1.23
N GLU A 38 -36.27 -5.06 0.21
CA GLU A 38 -35.73 -6.41 0.15
C GLU A 38 -34.80 -6.70 1.32
N GLU A 39 -35.01 -7.85 1.98
CA GLU A 39 -34.13 -8.29 3.08
C GLU A 39 -32.67 -8.41 2.65
N SER A 40 -32.44 -8.83 1.40
CA SER A 40 -31.10 -8.91 0.80
C SER A 40 -30.33 -7.59 0.86
N LEU A 41 -31.01 -6.45 0.77
CA LEU A 41 -30.38 -5.12 0.89
C LEU A 41 -29.99 -4.81 2.35
N LYS A 42 -30.85 -5.15 3.31
CA LYS A 42 -30.57 -4.99 4.74
C LYS A 42 -29.38 -5.85 5.17
N ASP A 43 -29.30 -7.09 4.68
CA ASP A 43 -28.20 -7.99 4.95
C ASP A 43 -26.88 -7.48 4.35
N LYS A 44 -26.90 -6.92 3.15
CA LYS A 44 -25.72 -6.27 2.55
C LYS A 44 -25.19 -5.14 3.44
N ILE A 45 -26.08 -4.33 4.01
CA ILE A 45 -25.67 -3.22 4.88
C ILE A 45 -25.13 -3.75 6.22
N ARG A 46 -25.76 -4.77 6.83
CA ARG A 46 -25.26 -5.42 8.04
C ARG A 46 -23.88 -6.01 7.83
N ASN A 47 -23.69 -6.77 6.75
CA ASN A 47 -22.39 -7.34 6.39
C ASN A 47 -21.34 -6.23 6.13
N ALA A 48 -21.71 -5.12 5.51
CA ALA A 48 -20.82 -3.99 5.33
C ALA A 48 -20.40 -3.36 6.66
N MET A 49 -21.33 -3.25 7.64
CA MET A 49 -21.00 -2.75 8.98
C MET A 49 -20.01 -3.66 9.71
N GLU A 50 -20.21 -4.97 9.66
CA GLU A 50 -19.30 -5.96 10.27
C GLU A 50 -17.92 -5.91 9.62
N ASN A 51 -17.87 -5.87 8.29
CA ASN A 51 -16.62 -5.75 7.54
C ASN A 51 -15.85 -4.48 7.90
N VAL A 52 -16.54 -3.33 8.00
CA VAL A 52 -15.90 -2.07 8.40
C VAL A 52 -15.38 -2.16 9.83
N ALA A 53 -16.10 -2.81 10.75
CA ALA A 53 -15.69 -2.95 12.15
C ALA A 53 -14.38 -3.74 12.31
N GLY A 54 -14.21 -4.81 11.56
CA GLY A 54 -13.03 -5.68 11.62
C GLY A 54 -11.86 -5.26 10.72
N GLN A 55 -12.00 -4.17 9.97
CA GLN A 55 -11.02 -3.78 8.96
C GLN A 55 -9.74 -3.24 9.59
N LYS A 56 -8.60 -3.78 9.18
CA LYS A 56 -7.26 -3.27 9.53
C LYS A 56 -6.82 -2.21 8.51
N LEU A 57 -5.92 -1.33 8.93
CA LEU A 57 -5.25 -0.42 8.01
C LEU A 57 -4.31 -1.23 7.10
N LYS A 58 -4.70 -1.42 5.83
CA LYS A 58 -3.86 -2.11 4.84
C LYS A 58 -2.86 -1.14 4.22
N VAL A 59 -1.58 -1.46 4.36
CA VAL A 59 -0.47 -0.69 3.78
C VAL A 59 0.29 -1.60 2.82
N ALA A 60 0.38 -1.23 1.55
CA ALA A 60 1.14 -1.98 0.55
C ALA A 60 2.50 -1.34 0.29
N LEU A 61 3.56 -2.15 0.32
CA LEU A 61 4.89 -1.79 -0.14
C LEU A 61 5.01 -2.12 -1.62
N VAL A 62 5.28 -1.11 -2.43
CA VAL A 62 5.37 -1.20 -3.89
C VAL A 62 6.68 -0.59 -4.36
N GLY A 63 7.21 -1.03 -5.47
CA GLY A 63 8.45 -0.52 -6.05
C GLY A 63 9.18 -1.58 -6.86
N GLY A 64 10.26 -1.20 -7.48
CA GLY A 64 11.08 -2.08 -8.28
C GLY A 64 11.77 -3.18 -7.48
N PHE A 65 12.43 -4.05 -8.21
CA PHE A 65 13.28 -5.07 -7.61
C PHE A 65 14.47 -4.40 -6.87
N SER A 66 14.86 -4.95 -5.71
CA SER A 66 15.97 -4.43 -4.87
C SER A 66 15.83 -2.98 -4.38
N GLU A 67 14.64 -2.39 -4.39
CA GLU A 67 14.40 -1.03 -3.88
C GLU A 67 14.11 -0.99 -2.37
N GLY A 68 14.49 -2.02 -1.64
CA GLY A 68 14.47 -2.02 -0.16
C GLY A 68 13.08 -2.20 0.47
N LYS A 69 12.06 -2.69 -0.26
CA LYS A 69 10.70 -2.92 0.27
C LYS A 69 10.71 -3.81 1.51
N THR A 70 11.34 -4.98 1.42
CA THR A 70 11.42 -5.92 2.55
C THR A 70 12.24 -5.35 3.72
N SER A 71 13.25 -4.52 3.45
CA SER A 71 14.00 -3.82 4.51
C SER A 71 13.13 -2.79 5.22
N ILE A 72 12.28 -2.06 4.48
CA ILE A 72 11.29 -1.13 5.06
C ILE A 72 10.29 -1.92 5.93
N ALA A 73 9.81 -3.07 5.45
CA ALA A 73 8.93 -3.94 6.23
C ALA A 73 9.61 -4.41 7.52
N ALA A 74 10.85 -4.89 7.45
CA ALA A 74 11.63 -5.35 8.59
C ALA A 74 11.85 -4.24 9.63
N ALA A 75 12.23 -3.04 9.18
CA ALA A 75 12.41 -1.89 10.05
C ALA A 75 11.10 -1.44 10.72
N TRP A 76 9.97 -1.57 10.03
CA TRP A 76 8.67 -1.22 10.61
C TRP A 76 8.22 -2.21 11.69
N ILE A 77 8.50 -3.49 11.48
CA ILE A 77 8.14 -4.56 12.44
C ILE A 77 9.11 -4.57 13.63
N ASP A 78 10.19 -3.79 13.56
CA ASP A 78 11.27 -3.72 14.56
C ASP A 78 11.95 -5.08 14.81
N ARG A 79 11.96 -5.92 13.78
CA ARG A 79 12.68 -7.21 13.80
C ARG A 79 12.87 -7.76 12.40
N LEU A 80 14.00 -8.41 12.21
CA LEU A 80 14.23 -9.30 11.07
C LEU A 80 13.61 -10.66 11.39
N ASP A 81 12.50 -10.97 10.74
CA ASP A 81 11.99 -12.34 10.73
C ASP A 81 12.91 -13.18 9.82
N LYS A 82 13.29 -14.38 10.27
CA LYS A 82 14.10 -15.33 9.48
C LYS A 82 13.45 -15.70 8.15
N SER A 83 12.15 -15.52 8.01
CA SER A 83 11.39 -15.71 6.76
C SER A 83 11.54 -14.54 5.79
N MET A 84 12.03 -13.39 6.25
CA MET A 84 12.30 -12.23 5.41
C MET A 84 13.61 -12.44 4.67
N LYS A 85 13.53 -12.65 3.37
CA LYS A 85 14.70 -12.70 2.50
C LYS A 85 15.11 -11.28 2.15
N ILE A 86 16.10 -10.76 2.84
CA ILE A 86 16.76 -9.50 2.51
C ILE A 86 18.10 -9.86 1.84
N ASP A 87 18.08 -10.04 0.54
CA ASP A 87 19.28 -10.34 -0.24
C ASP A 87 19.24 -9.57 -1.57
N HIS A 88 20.40 -9.42 -2.20
CA HIS A 88 20.57 -8.81 -3.53
C HIS A 88 20.02 -9.67 -4.69
N LYS A 89 19.60 -10.90 -4.40
CA LYS A 89 18.85 -11.77 -5.33
C LYS A 89 17.37 -11.61 -5.06
N GLU A 90 16.53 -11.88 -6.08
CA GLU A 90 15.06 -11.85 -5.95
C GLU A 90 14.59 -12.45 -4.63
N SER A 91 14.25 -11.56 -3.70
CA SER A 91 14.03 -11.95 -2.31
C SER A 91 12.57 -12.24 -1.99
N SER A 92 11.64 -11.81 -2.84
CA SER A 92 10.22 -12.08 -2.67
C SER A 92 9.55 -12.39 -4.01
N ASP A 93 9.41 -13.67 -4.32
CA ASP A 93 8.63 -14.16 -5.45
C ASP A 93 7.12 -14.17 -5.14
N GLU A 94 6.76 -13.95 -3.88
CA GLU A 94 5.39 -14.03 -3.38
C GLU A 94 5.04 -12.82 -2.52
N VAL A 95 3.75 -12.47 -2.52
CA VAL A 95 3.20 -11.45 -1.62
C VAL A 95 3.28 -11.97 -0.18
N LYS A 96 3.86 -11.19 0.71
CA LYS A 96 3.90 -11.48 2.14
C LYS A 96 3.06 -10.48 2.92
N ILE A 97 2.32 -10.97 3.89
CA ILE A 97 1.44 -10.18 4.72
C ILE A 97 1.90 -10.25 6.17
N TYR A 98 2.18 -9.10 6.74
CA TYR A 98 2.59 -8.95 8.13
C TYR A 98 1.52 -8.22 8.91
N ASN A 99 1.10 -8.79 10.04
CA ASN A 99 0.17 -8.14 10.97
C ASN A 99 0.96 -7.42 12.07
N ILE A 100 0.75 -6.12 12.19
CA ILE A 100 1.42 -5.27 13.17
C ILE A 100 0.38 -4.81 14.18
N ASP A 101 0.62 -5.11 15.47
CA ASP A 101 -0.23 -4.74 16.61
C ASP A 101 -1.72 -5.08 16.43
N ASN A 102 -2.04 -6.03 15.58
CA ASN A 102 -3.40 -6.41 15.17
C ASN A 102 -4.24 -5.27 14.54
N GLU A 103 -3.64 -4.14 14.23
CA GLU A 103 -4.29 -2.94 13.70
C GLU A 103 -3.89 -2.62 12.26
N ILE A 104 -2.68 -3.03 11.85
CA ILE A 104 -2.11 -2.76 10.52
C ILE A 104 -1.78 -4.08 9.84
N GLU A 105 -2.16 -4.18 8.59
CA GLU A 105 -1.77 -5.25 7.66
C GLU A 105 -0.79 -4.67 6.65
N LEU A 106 0.49 -5.02 6.79
CA LEU A 106 1.54 -4.60 5.88
C LEU A 106 1.74 -5.67 4.81
N VAL A 107 1.53 -5.30 3.56
CA VAL A 107 1.65 -6.18 2.40
C VAL A 107 2.95 -5.86 1.66
N ASP A 108 3.91 -6.78 1.73
CA ASP A 108 5.14 -6.71 0.94
C ASP A 108 4.89 -7.38 -0.42
N THR A 109 4.91 -6.58 -1.49
CA THR A 109 4.65 -7.07 -2.84
C THR A 109 5.93 -7.45 -3.57
N PRO A 110 5.89 -8.42 -4.49
CA PRO A 110 7.00 -8.66 -5.41
C PRO A 110 7.38 -7.40 -6.17
N GLY A 111 8.64 -7.30 -6.60
CA GLY A 111 9.10 -6.17 -7.41
C GLY A 111 8.33 -6.06 -8.72
N LEU A 112 7.68 -4.91 -8.96
CA LEU A 112 6.81 -4.70 -10.12
C LEU A 112 7.53 -4.84 -11.46
N PHE A 113 8.83 -4.54 -11.49
CA PHE A 113 9.58 -4.33 -12.74
C PHE A 113 10.62 -5.44 -13.04
N GLY A 114 10.90 -6.34 -12.08
CA GLY A 114 11.92 -7.40 -12.24
C GLY A 114 11.53 -8.52 -13.21
N PHE A 115 10.24 -8.65 -13.50
CA PHE A 115 9.71 -9.79 -14.25
C PHE A 115 9.74 -9.63 -15.78
N LYS A 116 9.90 -8.40 -16.30
CA LYS A 116 9.99 -8.17 -17.75
C LYS A 116 11.26 -8.78 -18.36
N GLU A 117 12.33 -8.90 -17.59
CA GLU A 117 13.64 -9.33 -18.10
C GLU A 117 13.90 -10.84 -17.98
N LYS A 118 13.17 -11.56 -17.13
CA LYS A 118 13.48 -12.96 -16.81
C LYS A 118 12.49 -13.99 -17.31
N ILE A 119 11.33 -13.61 -17.82
CA ILE A 119 10.26 -14.57 -18.10
C ILE A 119 9.85 -14.51 -19.56
N THR A 120 10.20 -15.58 -20.28
CA THR A 120 9.70 -15.89 -21.62
C THR A 120 8.27 -16.44 -21.62
N ASP A 121 7.67 -16.64 -20.43
CA ASP A 121 6.35 -17.21 -20.25
C ASP A 121 5.35 -16.13 -19.82
N SER A 122 4.56 -15.65 -20.79
CA SER A 122 3.56 -14.60 -20.61
C SER A 122 2.56 -14.89 -19.50
N GLY A 123 2.26 -16.15 -19.25
CA GLY A 123 1.32 -16.57 -18.20
C GLY A 123 1.80 -16.27 -16.78
N LYS A 124 3.11 -16.37 -16.52
CA LYS A 124 3.66 -16.03 -15.19
C LYS A 124 3.63 -14.53 -14.93
N ILE A 125 3.94 -13.70 -15.93
CA ILE A 125 3.92 -12.24 -15.80
C ILE A 125 2.50 -11.76 -15.50
N GLU A 126 1.51 -12.24 -16.20
CA GLU A 126 0.11 -11.89 -15.98
C GLU A 126 -0.35 -12.26 -14.58
N ARG A 127 0.03 -13.45 -14.08
CA ARG A 127 -0.32 -13.91 -12.73
C ARG A 127 0.23 -13.00 -11.64
N TYR A 128 1.48 -12.54 -11.76
CA TYR A 128 2.06 -11.62 -10.77
C TYR A 128 1.41 -10.24 -10.81
N LYS A 129 1.11 -9.71 -11.98
CA LYS A 129 0.36 -8.44 -12.13
C LYS A 129 -1.02 -8.54 -11.50
N ASP A 130 -1.74 -9.62 -11.71
CA ASP A 130 -3.09 -9.81 -11.16
C ASP A 130 -3.06 -9.94 -9.63
N ILE A 131 -2.13 -10.72 -9.08
CA ILE A 131 -1.93 -10.84 -7.65
C ILE A 131 -1.60 -9.48 -7.04
N THR A 132 -0.59 -8.80 -7.60
CA THR A 132 -0.17 -7.48 -7.12
C THR A 132 -1.30 -6.47 -7.23
N LYS A 133 -2.05 -6.46 -8.35
CA LYS A 133 -3.22 -5.60 -8.57
C LYS A 133 -4.27 -5.76 -7.47
N LYS A 134 -4.59 -6.99 -7.09
CA LYS A 134 -5.56 -7.28 -6.04
C LYS A 134 -5.15 -6.61 -4.72
N TYR A 135 -3.95 -6.89 -4.24
CA TYR A 135 -3.48 -6.37 -2.95
C TYR A 135 -3.31 -4.86 -2.95
N ILE A 136 -2.77 -4.29 -4.03
CA ILE A 136 -2.60 -2.83 -4.17
C ILE A 136 -3.95 -2.12 -4.25
N SER A 137 -4.93 -2.69 -4.96
CA SER A 137 -6.26 -2.09 -5.07
C SER A 137 -7.00 -2.04 -3.74
N GLU A 138 -6.79 -3.01 -2.87
CA GLU A 138 -7.37 -3.09 -1.54
C GLU A 138 -6.61 -2.26 -0.49
N ALA A 139 -5.40 -1.81 -0.78
CA ALA A 139 -4.60 -1.04 0.17
C ALA A 139 -5.18 0.35 0.42
N HIS A 140 -5.22 0.75 1.69
CA HIS A 140 -5.63 2.10 2.11
C HIS A 140 -4.50 3.12 1.90
N LEU A 141 -3.25 2.65 2.00
CA LEU A 141 -2.04 3.43 1.82
C LEU A 141 -1.02 2.62 1.02
N ILE A 142 -0.32 3.28 0.12
CA ILE A 142 0.77 2.70 -0.66
C ILE A 142 2.06 3.41 -0.29
N LEU A 143 3.08 2.64 0.07
CA LEU A 143 4.45 3.11 0.22
C LEU A 143 5.22 2.69 -1.02
N TYR A 144 5.49 3.64 -1.91
CA TYR A 144 6.24 3.39 -3.12
C TYR A 144 7.73 3.63 -2.86
N ALA A 145 8.50 2.54 -2.79
CA ALA A 145 9.95 2.60 -2.57
C ALA A 145 10.67 3.03 -3.84
N LEU A 146 11.56 3.99 -3.71
CA LEU A 146 12.38 4.53 -4.78
C LEU A 146 13.85 4.43 -4.42
N ASN A 147 14.68 3.98 -5.36
CA ASN A 147 16.12 4.05 -5.21
C ASN A 147 16.59 5.48 -5.52
N PRO A 148 17.39 6.12 -4.65
CA PRO A 148 17.83 7.50 -4.83
C PRO A 148 18.71 7.71 -6.06
N SER A 149 19.51 6.70 -6.46
CA SER A 149 20.42 6.80 -7.62
C SER A 149 19.67 6.80 -8.95
N ASN A 150 18.54 6.10 -9.02
CA ASN A 150 17.71 6.04 -10.22
C ASN A 150 16.23 5.83 -9.86
N PRO A 151 15.56 6.90 -9.37
CA PRO A 151 14.25 6.77 -8.77
C PRO A 151 13.14 6.40 -9.77
N ILE A 152 13.25 6.83 -11.01
CA ILE A 152 12.28 6.54 -12.07
C ILE A 152 13.01 6.13 -13.35
N LYS A 153 13.04 4.82 -13.62
CA LYS A 153 13.61 4.28 -14.85
C LYS A 153 12.60 4.38 -15.98
N GLU A 154 13.05 4.68 -17.20
CA GLU A 154 12.17 4.70 -18.39
C GLU A 154 11.43 3.36 -18.58
N SER A 155 12.09 2.23 -18.25
CA SER A 155 11.45 0.91 -18.27
C SER A 155 10.26 0.77 -17.31
N HIS A 156 10.11 1.66 -16.33
CA HIS A 156 9.02 1.64 -15.35
C HIS A 156 7.80 2.47 -15.76
N LYS A 157 7.91 3.25 -16.82
CA LYS A 157 6.90 4.23 -17.25
C LYS A 157 5.50 3.62 -17.44
N ASP A 158 5.43 2.48 -18.09
CA ASP A 158 4.14 1.81 -18.34
C ASP A 158 3.47 1.35 -17.05
N ASP A 159 4.26 0.81 -16.12
CA ASP A 159 3.75 0.33 -14.84
C ASP A 159 3.38 1.48 -13.91
N LEU A 160 4.11 2.60 -13.96
CA LEU A 160 3.75 3.84 -13.24
C LEU A 160 2.47 4.44 -13.80
N ASN A 161 2.30 4.49 -15.12
CA ASN A 161 1.07 4.92 -15.76
C ASN A 161 -0.11 4.01 -15.37
N TRP A 162 0.11 2.70 -15.33
CA TRP A 162 -0.91 1.76 -14.88
C TRP A 162 -1.28 2.00 -13.42
N LEU A 163 -0.32 2.12 -12.50
CA LEU A 163 -0.59 2.37 -11.09
C LEU A 163 -1.31 3.71 -10.86
N PHE A 164 -0.78 4.79 -11.41
CA PHE A 164 -1.21 6.13 -11.03
C PHE A 164 -2.34 6.67 -11.88
N ARG A 165 -2.43 6.29 -13.15
CA ARG A 165 -3.49 6.74 -14.06
C ARG A 165 -4.61 5.72 -14.19
N THR A 166 -4.29 4.45 -14.46
CA THR A 166 -5.32 3.43 -14.67
C THR A 166 -6.00 3.01 -13.36
N LEU A 167 -5.22 2.75 -12.30
CA LEU A 167 -5.73 2.39 -10.98
C LEU A 167 -6.04 3.60 -10.08
N ASN A 168 -5.66 4.81 -10.51
CA ASN A 168 -5.87 6.07 -9.78
C ASN A 168 -5.37 6.04 -8.31
N LEU A 169 -4.18 5.50 -8.09
CA LEU A 169 -3.66 5.24 -6.74
C LEU A 169 -2.81 6.38 -6.17
N LEU A 170 -2.50 7.41 -6.95
CA LEU A 170 -1.58 8.49 -6.56
C LEU A 170 -2.03 9.18 -5.27
N ALA A 171 -3.33 9.43 -5.10
CA ALA A 171 -3.87 10.12 -3.92
C ALA A 171 -3.63 9.40 -2.59
N ARG A 172 -3.34 8.09 -2.63
CA ARG A 172 -3.02 7.26 -1.45
C ARG A 172 -1.61 6.69 -1.47
N THR A 173 -0.72 7.28 -2.27
CA THR A 173 0.67 6.86 -2.40
C THR A 173 1.61 7.85 -1.71
N ILE A 174 2.50 7.32 -0.88
CA ILE A 174 3.64 8.04 -0.31
C ILE A 174 4.90 7.48 -0.96
N PHE A 175 5.71 8.35 -1.54
CA PHE A 175 7.01 7.99 -2.07
C PHE A 175 8.04 7.93 -0.96
N VAL A 176 8.73 6.80 -0.85
CA VAL A 176 9.75 6.54 0.16
C VAL A 176 11.10 6.37 -0.54
N ILE A 177 12.02 7.28 -0.29
CA ILE A 177 13.40 7.13 -0.75
C ILE A 177 14.08 6.13 0.20
N SER A 178 14.39 4.95 -0.31
CA SER A 178 15.11 3.89 0.40
C SER A 178 16.60 3.99 0.12
N ARG A 179 17.43 3.24 0.86
CA ARG A 179 18.87 3.11 0.61
C ARG A 179 19.60 4.47 0.49
N PHE A 180 19.15 5.46 1.25
CA PHE A 180 19.71 6.81 1.17
C PHE A 180 21.11 6.88 1.79
N ASP A 181 21.46 5.92 2.63
CA ASP A 181 22.80 5.62 3.15
C ASP A 181 23.83 5.35 2.04
N GLU A 182 23.43 4.92 0.86
CA GLU A 182 24.32 4.75 -0.30
C GLU A 182 24.65 6.08 -1.01
N GLU A 183 23.89 7.14 -0.75
CA GLU A 183 23.99 8.44 -1.42
C GLU A 183 24.53 9.55 -0.52
N ALA A 184 24.43 9.40 0.80
CA ALA A 184 24.81 10.40 1.78
C ALA A 184 25.45 9.72 2.99
N ASP A 185 26.43 10.38 3.56
CA ASP A 185 26.98 9.99 4.85
C ASP A 185 25.93 10.25 5.94
N ILE A 186 25.44 9.19 6.56
CA ILE A 186 24.43 9.29 7.62
C ILE A 186 25.01 9.81 8.94
N GLU A 187 26.34 9.77 9.11
CA GLU A 187 27.05 10.32 10.26
C GLU A 187 27.32 11.83 10.10
N ASP A 188 27.31 12.35 8.85
CA ASP A 188 27.38 13.79 8.55
C ASP A 188 25.96 14.36 8.33
N GLU A 189 25.39 14.93 9.39
CA GLU A 189 24.03 15.49 9.37
C GLU A 189 23.88 16.63 8.34
N GLU A 190 24.92 17.41 8.07
CA GLU A 190 24.87 18.50 7.11
C GLU A 190 24.84 17.97 5.67
N ASP A 191 25.73 17.02 5.30
CA ASP A 191 25.72 16.37 3.99
C ASP A 191 24.41 15.61 3.77
N TYR A 192 23.95 14.86 4.78
CA TYR A 192 22.68 14.14 4.72
C TYR A 192 21.51 15.07 4.41
N ASN A 193 21.34 16.15 5.17
CA ASN A 193 20.26 17.10 4.97
C ASN A 193 20.34 17.84 3.64
N LYS A 194 21.55 18.20 3.19
CA LYS A 194 21.79 18.83 1.90
C LYS A 194 21.35 17.93 0.74
N ARG A 195 21.78 16.67 0.75
CA ARG A 195 21.44 15.69 -0.30
C ARG A 195 19.96 15.34 -0.28
N LEU A 196 19.36 15.21 0.89
CA LEU A 196 17.93 14.98 1.04
C LEU A 196 17.10 16.12 0.43
N ARG A 197 17.51 17.39 0.62
CA ARG A 197 16.83 18.56 0.02
C ARG A 197 16.95 18.57 -1.50
N LEU A 198 18.11 18.19 -2.03
CA LEU A 198 18.34 18.12 -3.47
C LEU A 198 17.43 17.05 -4.12
N LYS A 199 17.37 15.85 -3.56
CA LYS A 199 16.53 14.75 -4.07
C LYS A 199 15.03 15.07 -3.98
N LYS A 200 14.58 15.74 -2.92
CA LYS A 200 13.19 16.20 -2.81
C LYS A 200 12.80 17.26 -3.85
N LYS A 201 13.75 18.05 -4.33
CA LYS A 201 13.49 19.02 -5.41
C LYS A 201 13.35 18.34 -6.76
N THR A 202 14.20 17.37 -7.06
CA THR A 202 14.18 16.63 -8.34
C THR A 202 12.88 15.84 -8.50
N SER A 203 12.36 15.26 -7.43
CA SER A 203 11.10 14.49 -7.47
C SER A 203 9.83 15.33 -7.60
N LYS A 204 9.92 16.67 -7.58
CA LYS A 204 8.77 17.59 -7.75
C LYS A 204 8.69 18.21 -9.15
N THR A 205 9.69 18.00 -9.99
CA THR A 205 9.82 18.64 -11.31
C THR A 205 9.52 17.72 -12.47
N ASP A 206 9.31 16.43 -12.24
CA ASP A 206 8.88 15.40 -13.20
C ASP A 206 7.45 14.91 -12.88
#